data_ee29c4b8f1d7d4942299e24683c35281
#
_entry.id   ee29c4b8f1d7d4942299e24683c35281
#
_cell.length_a   1.000
_cell.length_b   1.000
_cell.length_c   1.000
_cell.angle_alpha   90.00
_cell.angle_beta   90.00
_cell.angle_gamma   90.00
#
_symmetry.space_group_name_H-M   'P 1'
#
loop_
_entity.id
_entity.type
_entity.pdbx_description
1 polymer ?
#
loop_
_entity_poly.entity_id
_entity_poly.type
_entity_poly.pdbx_seq_one_letter_code
_entity_poly.pdbx_strand_id
1 'polypeptide(L)'
;MLNVLITGGAGYIGSVLVPGLLQAGHSVQVLDTFLFGQATLLECCRFDTFSVHRGDCRDEATLKPLLAKADVIIPLAALVGAPMCKLDKLAAQSTNSDAVQLLCKLASPEQRILIPVTNSGYGIGEKGKFCTEETPLRPISLYGTSKCEAEAAVLERENGLSFRLATVFGASPRMRLDLL
;
A
#
# COMPACT_ATOMS: atom_id res chain seq x y z
N MET A 1 -17.98 12.99 -0.63
CA MET A 1 -16.96 12.74 0.42
C MET A 1 -16.90 11.24 0.62
N LEU A 2 -15.71 10.64 0.62
CA LEU A 2 -15.47 9.21 0.87
C LEU A 2 -14.63 9.06 2.14
N ASN A 3 -14.80 7.95 2.84
CA ASN A 3 -13.96 7.55 3.95
C ASN A 3 -12.85 6.64 3.42
N VAL A 4 -11.61 7.07 3.48
CA VAL A 4 -10.46 6.35 2.93
C VAL A 4 -9.60 5.81 4.06
N LEU A 5 -9.37 4.50 4.09
CA LEU A 5 -8.40 3.86 4.97
C LEU A 5 -7.09 3.63 4.21
N ILE A 6 -5.98 4.10 4.79
CA ILE A 6 -4.65 3.90 4.20
C ILE A 6 -3.77 3.18 5.22
N THR A 7 -3.32 1.96 4.91
CA THR A 7 -2.26 1.31 5.71
C THR A 7 -0.90 1.72 5.17
N GLY A 8 0.06 2.05 6.05
CA GLY A 8 1.36 2.57 5.62
C GLY A 8 1.32 4.03 5.15
N GLY A 9 0.32 4.81 5.60
CA GLY A 9 0.10 6.18 5.16
C GLY A 9 1.18 7.18 5.59
N ALA A 10 1.99 6.86 6.60
CA ALA A 10 3.14 7.67 7.00
C ALA A 10 4.41 7.39 6.17
N GLY A 11 4.32 6.47 5.20
CA GLY A 11 5.40 6.10 4.28
C GLY A 11 5.63 7.12 3.16
N TYR A 12 6.51 6.76 2.22
CA TYR A 12 6.95 7.63 1.12
C TYR A 12 5.80 8.10 0.22
N ILE A 13 4.97 7.18 -0.27
CA ILE A 13 3.80 7.52 -1.10
C ILE A 13 2.70 8.12 -0.23
N GLY A 14 2.42 7.51 0.92
CA GLY A 14 1.31 7.90 1.78
C GLY A 14 1.41 9.33 2.30
N SER A 15 2.62 9.79 2.65
CA SER A 15 2.83 11.16 3.15
C SER A 15 2.58 12.27 2.11
N VAL A 16 2.45 11.91 0.83
CA VAL A 16 2.02 12.82 -0.25
C VAL A 16 0.53 12.59 -0.58
N LEU A 17 0.09 11.33 -0.60
CA LEU A 17 -1.28 10.98 -0.95
C LEU A 17 -2.30 11.43 0.11
N VAL A 18 -1.99 11.26 1.40
CA VAL A 18 -2.91 11.60 2.51
C VAL A 18 -3.33 13.07 2.48
N PRO A 19 -2.39 14.06 2.47
CA PRO A 19 -2.79 15.47 2.40
C PRO A 19 -3.55 15.80 1.10
N GLY A 20 -3.22 15.17 -0.02
CA GLY A 20 -3.94 15.36 -1.27
C GLY A 20 -5.41 14.92 -1.19
N LEU A 21 -5.69 13.78 -0.58
CA LEU A 21 -7.05 13.29 -0.37
C LEU A 21 -7.84 14.17 0.60
N LEU A 22 -7.21 14.65 1.68
CA LEU A 22 -7.83 15.58 2.63
C LEU A 22 -8.17 16.91 1.96
N GLN A 23 -7.26 17.46 1.14
CA GLN A 23 -7.50 18.68 0.37
C GLN A 23 -8.63 18.51 -0.67
N ALA A 24 -8.78 17.31 -1.22
CA ALA A 24 -9.89 16.94 -2.12
C ALA A 24 -11.23 16.75 -1.38
N GLY A 25 -11.28 16.92 -0.04
CA GLY A 25 -12.49 16.86 0.76
C GLY A 25 -12.91 15.46 1.19
N HIS A 26 -11.98 14.48 1.17
CA HIS A 26 -12.22 13.14 1.71
C HIS A 26 -11.92 13.06 3.20
N SER A 27 -12.52 12.09 3.90
CA SER A 27 -12.09 11.66 5.23
C SER A 27 -10.98 10.63 5.10
N VAL A 28 -9.87 10.77 5.83
CA VAL A 28 -8.74 9.83 5.74
C VAL A 28 -8.39 9.28 7.11
N GLN A 29 -8.38 7.97 7.21
CA GLN A 29 -7.84 7.23 8.36
C GLN A 29 -6.52 6.58 7.94
N VAL A 30 -5.46 6.79 8.71
CA VAL A 30 -4.16 6.15 8.49
C VAL A 30 -3.89 5.12 9.58
N LEU A 31 -3.47 3.92 9.18
CA LEU A 31 -2.88 2.91 10.06
C LEU A 31 -1.41 2.73 9.69
N ASP A 32 -0.50 3.00 10.63
CA ASP A 32 0.94 2.89 10.38
C ASP A 32 1.68 2.44 11.66
N THR A 33 2.73 1.67 11.51
CA THR A 33 3.61 1.29 12.62
C THR A 33 4.58 2.40 13.02
N PHE A 34 4.79 3.40 12.14
CA PHE A 34 5.81 4.45 12.24
C PHE A 34 7.23 3.88 12.38
N LEU A 35 7.50 2.81 11.64
CA LEU A 35 8.79 2.11 11.65
C LEU A 35 10.00 3.04 11.46
N PHE A 36 9.84 4.09 10.68
CA PHE A 36 10.91 5.02 10.36
C PHE A 36 11.01 6.23 11.31
N GLY A 37 10.12 6.33 12.30
CA GLY A 37 10.17 7.36 13.33
C GLY A 37 10.00 8.81 12.85
N GLN A 38 9.48 9.04 11.64
CA GLN A 38 9.31 10.37 11.04
C GLN A 38 7.89 10.88 11.20
N ALA A 39 7.75 12.16 11.54
CA ALA A 39 6.46 12.82 11.72
C ALA A 39 5.91 13.39 10.39
N THR A 40 5.68 12.53 9.41
CA THR A 40 5.38 12.89 8.02
C THR A 40 3.96 13.38 7.77
N LEU A 41 3.07 13.24 8.76
CA LEU A 41 1.65 13.58 8.64
C LEU A 41 1.23 14.76 9.55
N LEU A 42 2.18 15.52 10.11
CA LEU A 42 1.86 16.64 11.01
C LEU A 42 0.93 17.68 10.39
N GLU A 43 1.14 18.02 9.13
CA GLU A 43 0.28 18.99 8.42
C GLU A 43 -1.16 18.51 8.25
N CYS A 44 -1.40 17.19 8.30
CA CYS A 44 -2.73 16.62 8.20
C CYS A 44 -3.56 16.83 9.46
N CYS A 45 -2.92 17.08 10.63
CA CYS A 45 -3.61 17.27 11.91
C CYS A 45 -4.52 18.53 11.96
N ARG A 46 -4.42 19.42 10.98
CA ARG A 46 -5.31 20.58 10.84
C ARG A 46 -6.69 20.23 10.26
N PHE A 47 -6.88 19.02 9.73
CA PHE A 47 -8.13 18.59 9.13
C PHE A 47 -8.93 17.74 10.15
N ASP A 48 -10.15 18.16 10.46
CA ASP A 48 -11.06 17.42 11.35
C ASP A 48 -11.45 16.04 10.78
N THR A 49 -11.30 15.87 9.47
CA THR A 49 -11.56 14.61 8.73
C THR A 49 -10.36 13.67 8.69
N PHE A 50 -9.28 13.99 9.41
CA PHE A 50 -8.09 13.16 9.50
C PHE A 50 -8.02 12.41 10.83
N SER A 51 -7.66 11.13 10.76
CA SER A 51 -7.29 10.35 11.94
C SER A 51 -6.10 9.45 11.65
N VAL A 52 -5.26 9.25 12.66
CA VAL A 52 -4.09 8.38 12.56
C VAL A 52 -4.04 7.40 13.72
N HIS A 53 -3.76 6.15 13.42
CA HIS A 53 -3.69 5.04 14.36
C HIS A 53 -2.31 4.41 14.27
N ARG A 54 -1.64 4.30 15.40
CA ARG A 54 -0.40 3.53 15.48
C ARG A 54 -0.72 2.06 15.67
N GLY A 55 -0.36 1.21 14.70
CA GLY A 55 -0.65 -0.21 14.77
C GLY A 55 -0.11 -0.96 13.55
N ASP A 56 -0.23 -2.27 13.58
CA ASP A 56 0.22 -3.17 12.53
C ASP A 56 -0.96 -3.61 11.66
N CYS A 57 -0.80 -3.51 10.35
CA CYS A 57 -1.82 -3.96 9.38
C CYS A 57 -2.00 -5.48 9.34
N ARG A 58 -1.14 -6.25 10.01
CA ARG A 58 -1.26 -7.70 10.21
C ARG A 58 -2.17 -8.08 11.37
N ASP A 59 -2.51 -7.11 12.23
CA ASP A 59 -3.36 -7.33 13.39
C ASP A 59 -4.84 -7.13 13.02
N GLU A 60 -5.58 -8.23 13.00
CA GLU A 60 -7.01 -8.25 12.69
C GLU A 60 -7.83 -7.38 13.65
N ALA A 61 -7.49 -7.37 14.94
CA ALA A 61 -8.22 -6.61 15.95
C ALA A 61 -8.08 -5.10 15.72
N THR A 62 -6.92 -4.66 15.24
CA THR A 62 -6.65 -3.27 14.84
C THR A 62 -7.34 -2.91 13.52
N LEU A 63 -7.35 -3.83 12.53
CA LEU A 63 -7.92 -3.55 11.21
C LEU A 63 -9.45 -3.46 11.21
N LYS A 64 -10.14 -4.38 11.88
CA LYS A 64 -11.62 -4.50 11.82
C LYS A 64 -12.37 -3.18 12.09
N PRO A 65 -12.10 -2.45 13.17
CA PRO A 65 -12.83 -1.21 13.48
C PRO A 65 -12.54 -0.08 12.47
N LEU A 66 -11.39 -0.09 11.79
CA LEU A 66 -11.03 0.89 10.77
C LEU A 66 -11.70 0.54 9.44
N LEU A 67 -11.69 -0.74 9.06
CA LEU A 67 -12.38 -1.22 7.86
C LEU A 67 -13.87 -0.94 7.91
N ALA A 68 -14.52 -1.12 9.06
CA ALA A 68 -15.95 -0.89 9.21
C ALA A 68 -16.42 0.53 8.84
N LYS A 69 -15.51 1.49 8.78
CA LYS A 69 -15.80 2.90 8.48
C LYS A 69 -15.34 3.33 7.08
N ALA A 70 -14.64 2.46 6.35
CA ALA A 70 -14.02 2.82 5.08
C ALA A 70 -14.94 2.52 3.89
N ASP A 71 -14.96 3.42 2.91
CA ASP A 71 -15.53 3.20 1.59
C ASP A 71 -14.45 2.70 0.62
N VAL A 72 -13.23 3.22 0.78
CA VAL A 72 -12.05 2.91 -0.04
C VAL A 72 -10.88 2.54 0.85
N ILE A 73 -10.13 1.53 0.45
CA ILE A 73 -8.97 1.03 1.18
C ILE A 73 -7.75 1.06 0.26
N ILE A 74 -6.65 1.66 0.74
CA ILE A 74 -5.39 1.78 -0.02
C ILE A 74 -4.26 1.15 0.80
N PRO A 75 -3.90 -0.13 0.55
CA PRO A 75 -2.85 -0.81 1.28
C PRO A 75 -1.46 -0.40 0.76
N LEU A 76 -0.83 0.57 1.44
CA LEU A 76 0.54 1.01 1.15
C LEU A 76 1.59 0.37 2.07
N ALA A 77 1.18 -0.21 3.20
CA ALA A 77 2.12 -0.86 4.13
C ALA A 77 2.88 -1.99 3.44
N ALA A 78 4.19 -1.84 3.33
CA ALA A 78 5.06 -2.83 2.69
C ALA A 78 6.53 -2.64 3.10
N LEU A 79 7.27 -3.73 3.16
CA LEU A 79 8.73 -3.71 3.09
C LEU A 79 9.14 -3.62 1.63
N VAL A 80 9.70 -2.48 1.22
CA VAL A 80 9.90 -2.14 -0.20
C VAL A 80 11.32 -2.46 -0.65
N GLY A 81 11.41 -3.12 -1.79
CA GLY A 81 12.67 -3.43 -2.47
C GLY A 81 13.29 -4.76 -2.05
N ALA A 82 14.02 -5.37 -2.99
CA ALA A 82 14.65 -6.68 -2.79
C ALA A 82 15.65 -6.73 -1.60
N PRO A 83 16.46 -5.68 -1.32
CA PRO A 83 17.37 -5.70 -0.17
C PRO A 83 16.63 -5.80 1.17
N MET A 84 15.61 -4.98 1.40
CA MET A 84 14.83 -5.02 2.64
C MET A 84 14.12 -6.35 2.84
N CYS A 85 13.52 -6.90 1.79
CA CYS A 85 12.84 -8.20 1.85
C CYS A 85 13.82 -9.38 2.07
N LYS A 86 15.10 -9.23 1.72
CA LYS A 86 16.13 -10.25 2.00
C LYS A 86 16.56 -10.25 3.46
N LEU A 87 16.56 -9.11 4.14
CA LEU A 87 16.94 -8.97 5.55
C LEU A 87 15.97 -9.70 6.47
N ASP A 88 14.67 -9.58 6.20
CA ASP A 88 13.63 -10.30 6.96
C ASP A 88 12.55 -10.80 5.99
N LYS A 89 12.71 -12.05 5.57
CA LYS A 89 11.81 -12.69 4.60
C LYS A 89 10.41 -12.94 5.18
N LEU A 90 10.33 -13.26 6.48
CA LEU A 90 9.05 -13.51 7.14
C LEU A 90 8.26 -12.21 7.30
N ALA A 91 8.91 -11.14 7.74
CA ALA A 91 8.26 -9.84 7.81
C ALA A 91 7.86 -9.34 6.40
N ALA A 92 8.69 -9.56 5.37
CA ALA A 92 8.35 -9.20 4.00
C ALA A 92 7.12 -9.95 3.50
N GLN A 93 7.05 -11.27 3.66
CA GLN A 93 5.89 -12.05 3.26
C GLN A 93 4.65 -11.64 4.03
N SER A 94 4.73 -11.61 5.37
CA SER A 94 3.59 -11.31 6.23
C SER A 94 3.04 -9.89 6.03
N THR A 95 3.90 -8.90 5.74
CA THR A 95 3.45 -7.51 5.53
C THR A 95 2.96 -7.28 4.10
N ASN A 96 3.70 -7.77 3.09
CA ASN A 96 3.44 -7.43 1.69
C ASN A 96 2.32 -8.27 1.06
N SER A 97 2.12 -9.50 1.53
CA SER A 97 1.14 -10.44 0.98
C SER A 97 0.06 -10.78 2.01
N ASP A 98 0.42 -11.41 3.16
CA ASP A 98 -0.55 -11.98 4.08
C ASP A 98 -1.47 -10.90 4.71
N ALA A 99 -0.92 -9.71 5.02
CA ALA A 99 -1.71 -8.59 5.54
C ALA A 99 -2.74 -8.08 4.51
N VAL A 100 -2.39 -8.08 3.22
CA VAL A 100 -3.34 -7.70 2.15
C VAL A 100 -4.41 -8.76 1.97
N GLN A 101 -4.05 -10.05 2.02
CA GLN A 101 -5.01 -11.15 1.98
C GLN A 101 -5.97 -11.10 3.18
N LEU A 102 -5.47 -10.83 4.40
CA LEU A 102 -6.29 -10.61 5.58
C LEU A 102 -7.25 -9.43 5.36
N LEU A 103 -6.75 -8.31 4.86
CA LEU A 103 -7.55 -7.13 4.55
C LEU A 103 -8.65 -7.46 3.54
N CYS A 104 -8.36 -8.17 2.45
CA CYS A 104 -9.33 -8.63 1.47
C CYS A 104 -10.42 -9.52 2.08
N LYS A 105 -10.03 -10.40 3.01
CA LYS A 105 -10.96 -11.30 3.74
C LYS A 105 -11.90 -10.54 4.68
N LEU A 106 -11.41 -9.46 5.30
CA LEU A 106 -12.16 -8.68 6.29
C LEU A 106 -13.03 -7.58 5.66
N ALA A 107 -12.63 -7.08 4.51
CA ALA A 107 -13.34 -6.01 3.81
C ALA A 107 -14.67 -6.51 3.24
N SER A 108 -15.73 -5.67 3.35
CA SER A 108 -17.02 -6.00 2.76
C SER A 108 -16.98 -5.98 1.21
N PRO A 109 -17.89 -6.67 0.51
CA PRO A 109 -17.90 -6.68 -0.95
C PRO A 109 -18.06 -5.29 -1.59
N GLU A 110 -18.71 -4.36 -0.91
CA GLU A 110 -18.97 -2.99 -1.41
C GLU A 110 -17.75 -2.09 -1.32
N GLN A 111 -16.78 -2.43 -0.44
CA GLN A 111 -15.58 -1.62 -0.24
C GLN A 111 -14.62 -1.80 -1.41
N ARG A 112 -14.10 -0.68 -1.92
CA ARG A 112 -13.10 -0.67 -2.99
C ARG A 112 -11.70 -0.82 -2.40
N ILE A 113 -10.90 -1.67 -3.01
CA ILE A 113 -9.47 -1.82 -2.65
C ILE A 113 -8.62 -1.37 -3.84
N LEU A 114 -7.80 -0.33 -3.62
CA LEU A 114 -6.89 0.23 -4.63
C LEU A 114 -5.46 -0.10 -4.22
N ILE A 115 -4.85 -1.13 -4.84
CA ILE A 115 -3.51 -1.57 -4.46
C ILE A 115 -2.44 -1.07 -5.42
N PRO A 116 -1.45 -0.27 -4.97
CA PRO A 116 -0.24 -0.05 -5.73
C PRO A 116 0.71 -1.26 -5.57
N VAL A 117 1.08 -1.82 -6.71
CA VAL A 117 2.04 -2.91 -6.82
C VAL A 117 3.26 -2.47 -7.62
N THR A 118 4.02 -3.37 -8.16
CA THR A 118 5.32 -3.06 -8.77
C THR A 118 5.47 -3.67 -10.16
N ASN A 119 6.12 -2.95 -11.06
CA ASN A 119 6.57 -3.50 -12.34
C ASN A 119 7.58 -4.65 -12.19
N SER A 120 8.19 -4.83 -11.00
CA SER A 120 9.06 -5.98 -10.71
C SER A 120 8.33 -7.32 -10.81
N GLY A 121 7.00 -7.31 -10.85
CA GLY A 121 6.17 -8.47 -11.12
C GLY A 121 6.37 -9.06 -12.52
N TYR A 122 6.75 -8.24 -13.50
CA TYR A 122 7.03 -8.72 -14.87
C TYR A 122 8.36 -9.49 -14.99
N GLY A 123 9.26 -9.37 -13.99
CA GLY A 123 10.57 -9.99 -14.01
C GLY A 123 11.50 -9.38 -15.06
N ILE A 124 12.21 -10.24 -15.82
CA ILE A 124 13.06 -9.83 -16.93
C ILE A 124 12.17 -9.70 -18.17
N GLY A 125 11.90 -8.49 -18.59
CA GLY A 125 11.13 -8.23 -19.80
C GLY A 125 11.80 -8.74 -21.08
N GLU A 126 11.04 -8.83 -22.16
CA GLU A 126 11.57 -9.20 -23.47
C GLU A 126 12.20 -7.98 -24.15
N LYS A 127 13.38 -8.16 -24.75
CA LYS A 127 14.09 -7.08 -25.44
C LYS A 127 13.23 -6.49 -26.58
N GLY A 128 13.03 -5.17 -26.53
CA GLY A 128 12.27 -4.42 -27.53
C GLY A 128 10.75 -4.50 -27.39
N LYS A 129 10.23 -5.10 -26.33
CA LYS A 129 8.79 -5.10 -26.01
C LYS A 129 8.50 -4.34 -24.74
N PHE A 130 7.36 -3.65 -24.70
CA PHE A 130 6.81 -3.03 -23.51
C PHE A 130 5.90 -4.02 -22.77
N CYS A 131 5.89 -3.97 -21.45
CA CYS A 131 4.94 -4.73 -20.65
C CYS A 131 3.59 -3.98 -20.62
N THR A 132 2.52 -4.76 -20.67
CA THR A 132 1.13 -4.31 -20.53
C THR A 132 0.49 -5.06 -19.35
N GLU A 133 -0.74 -4.72 -19.00
CA GLU A 133 -1.50 -5.40 -17.94
C GLU A 133 -1.69 -6.90 -18.24
N GLU A 134 -1.71 -7.27 -19.52
CA GLU A 134 -1.86 -8.66 -19.98
C GLU A 134 -0.55 -9.44 -20.01
N THR A 135 0.59 -8.75 -19.84
CA THR A 135 1.90 -9.43 -19.82
C THR A 135 1.99 -10.37 -18.63
N PRO A 136 2.35 -11.65 -18.84
CA PRO A 136 2.46 -12.62 -17.75
C PRO A 136 3.46 -12.18 -16.68
N LEU A 137 3.06 -12.32 -15.41
CA LEU A 137 3.92 -12.02 -14.27
C LEU A 137 4.93 -13.17 -14.05
N ARG A 138 6.21 -12.81 -13.93
CA ARG A 138 7.34 -13.73 -13.70
C ARG A 138 8.34 -13.11 -12.73
N PRO A 139 7.90 -12.81 -11.47
CA PRO A 139 8.74 -12.13 -10.50
C PRO A 139 9.97 -12.96 -10.13
N ILE A 140 11.12 -12.30 -10.01
CA ILE A 140 12.43 -12.95 -9.71
C ILE A 140 12.90 -12.62 -8.29
N SER A 141 12.16 -11.83 -7.52
CA SER A 141 12.50 -11.45 -6.16
C SER A 141 11.34 -11.71 -5.21
N LEU A 142 11.64 -11.94 -3.93
CA LEU A 142 10.62 -12.07 -2.89
C LEU A 142 9.67 -10.85 -2.85
N TYR A 143 10.24 -9.64 -3.04
CA TYR A 143 9.42 -8.43 -3.15
C TYR A 143 8.42 -8.51 -4.30
N GLY A 144 8.88 -8.86 -5.50
CA GLY A 144 8.01 -9.02 -6.67
C GLY A 144 6.96 -10.11 -6.45
N THR A 145 7.37 -11.27 -5.92
CA THR A 145 6.45 -12.39 -5.66
C THR A 145 5.37 -12.02 -4.66
N SER A 146 5.74 -11.48 -3.49
CA SER A 146 4.76 -11.09 -2.45
C SER A 146 3.80 -9.98 -2.92
N LYS A 147 4.27 -9.05 -3.77
CA LYS A 147 3.39 -8.02 -4.36
C LYS A 147 2.45 -8.59 -5.42
N CYS A 148 2.88 -9.59 -6.21
CA CYS A 148 1.99 -10.29 -7.15
C CYS A 148 0.93 -11.12 -6.43
N GLU A 149 1.26 -11.78 -5.32
CA GLU A 149 0.30 -12.49 -4.48
C GLU A 149 -0.76 -11.54 -3.90
N ALA A 150 -0.33 -10.38 -3.39
CA ALA A 150 -1.22 -9.34 -2.90
C ALA A 150 -2.14 -8.80 -4.00
N GLU A 151 -1.59 -8.57 -5.21
CA GLU A 151 -2.35 -8.15 -6.38
C GLU A 151 -3.43 -9.18 -6.73
N ALA A 152 -3.07 -10.46 -6.79
CA ALA A 152 -4.01 -11.53 -7.11
C ALA A 152 -5.18 -11.54 -6.13
N ALA A 153 -4.92 -11.47 -4.82
CA ALA A 153 -5.95 -11.43 -3.79
C ALA A 153 -6.91 -10.23 -3.92
N VAL A 154 -6.39 -9.07 -4.33
CA VAL A 154 -7.22 -7.87 -4.56
C VAL A 154 -8.06 -8.03 -5.83
N LEU A 155 -7.48 -8.56 -6.90
CA LEU A 155 -8.18 -8.72 -8.20
C LEU A 155 -9.21 -9.86 -8.21
N GLU A 156 -9.22 -10.76 -7.22
CA GLU A 156 -10.32 -11.70 -6.99
C GLU A 156 -11.62 -11.00 -6.54
N ARG A 157 -11.51 -9.74 -6.11
CA ARG A 157 -12.67 -8.94 -5.67
C ARG A 157 -13.23 -8.12 -6.83
N GLU A 158 -14.54 -8.04 -6.95
CA GLU A 158 -15.23 -7.24 -7.98
C GLU A 158 -14.84 -5.75 -7.93
N ASN A 159 -14.64 -5.21 -6.72
CA ASN A 159 -14.23 -3.82 -6.47
C ASN A 159 -12.73 -3.66 -6.18
N GLY A 160 -11.90 -4.60 -6.64
CA GLY A 160 -10.45 -4.55 -6.56
C GLY A 160 -9.82 -3.89 -7.78
N LEU A 161 -8.84 -2.99 -7.56
CA LEU A 161 -8.08 -2.37 -8.63
C LEU A 161 -6.60 -2.35 -8.28
N SER A 162 -5.74 -2.70 -9.24
CA SER A 162 -4.29 -2.72 -9.10
C SER A 162 -3.62 -1.68 -9.99
N PHE A 163 -2.57 -1.04 -9.48
CA PHE A 163 -1.68 -0.14 -10.22
C PHE A 163 -0.26 -0.71 -10.23
N ARG A 164 0.20 -1.25 -11.35
CA ARG A 164 1.57 -1.74 -11.52
C ARG A 164 2.52 -0.61 -11.80
N LEU A 165 2.96 0.06 -10.73
CA LEU A 165 3.80 1.24 -10.81
C LEU A 165 5.23 0.89 -11.24
N ALA A 166 5.79 1.74 -12.08
CA ALA A 166 7.23 1.82 -12.31
C ALA A 166 7.92 2.47 -11.09
N THR A 167 9.16 2.91 -11.23
CA THR A 167 9.85 3.63 -10.15
C THR A 167 9.15 4.96 -9.87
N VAL A 168 8.52 5.05 -8.70
CA VAL A 168 7.92 6.29 -8.20
C VAL A 168 8.99 7.11 -7.52
N PHE A 169 9.23 8.33 -7.98
CA PHE A 169 10.23 9.24 -7.44
C PHE A 169 9.67 10.65 -7.29
N GLY A 170 10.30 11.47 -6.44
CA GLY A 170 9.91 12.85 -6.18
C GLY A 170 10.10 13.23 -4.71
N ALA A 171 9.85 14.50 -4.39
CA ALA A 171 9.92 15.00 -3.03
C ALA A 171 8.78 14.43 -2.18
N SER A 172 9.12 14.02 -0.97
CA SER A 172 8.17 13.47 0.00
C SER A 172 8.63 13.82 1.41
N PRO A 173 7.73 14.11 2.36
CA PRO A 173 8.08 14.28 3.77
C PRO A 173 8.83 13.09 4.36
N ARG A 174 8.58 11.89 3.84
CA ARG A 174 9.36 10.68 4.11
C ARG A 174 10.28 10.42 2.91
N MET A 175 11.40 11.13 2.84
CA MET A 175 12.37 10.94 1.76
C MET A 175 12.97 9.53 1.71
N ARG A 176 13.16 9.07 0.52
CA ARG A 176 13.90 7.85 0.19
C ARG A 176 15.16 8.24 -0.59
N LEU A 177 16.27 8.36 0.14
CA LEU A 177 17.55 8.77 -0.45
C LEU A 177 18.13 7.73 -1.41
N ASP A 178 17.67 6.50 -1.33
CA ASP A 178 18.01 5.41 -2.25
C ASP A 178 17.33 5.53 -3.65
N LEU A 179 16.44 6.51 -3.82
CA LEU A 179 15.78 6.81 -5.10
C LEU A 179 16.35 8.07 -5.79
N LEU A 180 17.36 8.70 -5.19
CA LEU A 180 18.08 9.84 -5.73
C LEU A 180 19.44 9.38 -6.28
#